data_e0c4a6e4afe4de177678502b675db803
#
_entry.id   e0c4a6e4afe4de177678502b675db803
#
_cell.length_a   1.000
_cell.length_b   1.000
_cell.length_c   1.000
_cell.angle_alpha   90.00
_cell.angle_beta   90.00
_cell.angle_gamma   90.00
#
_symmetry.space_group_name_H-M   'P 1'
#
loop_
_entity.id
_entity.type
_entity.pdbx_description
1 polymer ?
#
loop_
_entity_poly.entity_id
_entity_poly.type
_entity_poly.pdbx_seq_one_letter_code
_entity_poly.pdbx_strand_id
1 'polypeptide(L)'
;MRIFLSDNDSPGSVGLVKNLRREEDIMPTINQLVRKGRSSKVKKSDSPALNRNYNSLQKQWNDLSSPQKRGVCTRVSTITPKKPNSALRKIARVRLTNGIEVTSYIPGIGHNLQEHSVVLIRGGRVKDLPGVRYHIVRGALDTAGVENRKQARSKYGAKRPKA
;
A
#
# COMPACT_ATOMS: atom_id res chain seq x y z
N MET A 1 -59.57 -36.46 -9.92
CA MET A 1 -58.10 -36.39 -9.88
C MET A 1 -57.72 -35.13 -9.11
N ARG A 2 -57.31 -35.30 -7.85
CA ARG A 2 -57.13 -34.21 -6.91
C ARG A 2 -55.74 -33.59 -7.06
N ILE A 3 -55.67 -32.30 -7.26
CA ILE A 3 -54.44 -31.50 -7.27
C ILE A 3 -54.21 -31.01 -5.86
N PHE A 4 -53.11 -31.44 -5.24
CA PHE A 4 -52.66 -30.92 -3.94
C PHE A 4 -51.85 -29.66 -4.20
N LEU A 5 -52.33 -28.54 -3.72
CA LEU A 5 -51.57 -27.33 -3.51
C LEU A 5 -50.86 -27.45 -2.15
N SER A 6 -49.58 -27.36 -2.13
CA SER A 6 -48.80 -27.22 -0.90
C SER A 6 -48.31 -25.78 -0.80
N ASP A 7 -48.97 -25.06 0.08
CA ASP A 7 -48.54 -23.75 0.56
C ASP A 7 -47.34 -23.93 1.46
N ASN A 8 -46.18 -23.42 1.07
CA ASN A 8 -45.06 -23.20 1.94
C ASN A 8 -44.86 -21.69 2.11
N ASP A 9 -45.61 -21.14 3.03
CA ASP A 9 -45.35 -19.81 3.58
C ASP A 9 -44.07 -19.86 4.43
N SER A 10 -43.02 -19.27 3.92
CA SER A 10 -41.84 -18.93 4.73
C SER A 10 -42.04 -17.52 5.30
N PRO A 11 -41.96 -17.35 6.63
CA PRO A 11 -42.13 -16.02 7.23
C PRO A 11 -40.96 -15.11 6.84
N GLY A 12 -41.32 -13.95 6.34
CA GLY A 12 -40.44 -12.92 5.85
C GLY A 12 -39.34 -12.54 6.83
N SER A 13 -38.15 -12.50 6.31
CA SER A 13 -37.02 -11.80 6.93
C SER A 13 -37.38 -10.33 7.04
N VAL A 14 -37.74 -9.91 8.25
CA VAL A 14 -37.85 -8.48 8.61
C VAL A 14 -36.47 -7.89 8.46
N GLY A 15 -36.27 -7.22 7.33
CA GLY A 15 -35.08 -6.44 7.07
C GLY A 15 -34.89 -5.41 8.16
N LEU A 16 -33.87 -5.60 8.99
CA LEU A 16 -33.41 -4.66 9.97
C LEU A 16 -32.89 -3.43 9.23
N VAL A 17 -33.78 -2.50 8.90
CA VAL A 17 -33.40 -1.17 8.39
C VAL A 17 -32.64 -0.49 9.52
N LYS A 18 -31.30 -0.64 9.49
CA LYS A 18 -30.42 0.18 10.30
C LYS A 18 -30.64 1.63 9.84
N ASN A 19 -31.44 2.35 10.60
CA ASN A 19 -31.51 3.79 10.54
C ASN A 19 -30.10 4.33 10.77
N LEU A 20 -29.36 4.54 9.68
CA LEU A 20 -28.18 5.39 9.66
C LEU A 20 -28.66 6.83 9.88
N ARG A 21 -29.02 7.16 11.13
CA ARG A 21 -29.05 8.56 11.55
C ARG A 21 -27.65 9.08 11.25
N ARG A 22 -27.56 10.00 10.29
CA ARG A 22 -26.40 10.88 10.19
C ARG A 22 -26.28 11.48 11.59
N GLU A 23 -25.23 11.12 12.31
CA GLU A 23 -24.80 11.87 13.47
C GLU A 23 -24.44 13.23 12.91
N GLU A 24 -25.42 14.16 13.00
CA GLU A 24 -25.14 15.56 12.80
C GLU A 24 -23.98 15.87 13.73
N ASP A 25 -22.97 16.57 13.23
CA ASP A 25 -21.78 16.98 13.98
C ASP A 25 -22.18 17.94 15.11
N ILE A 26 -22.86 17.41 16.11
CA ILE A 26 -23.24 18.14 17.31
C ILE A 26 -21.96 18.38 18.08
N MET A 27 -21.52 19.62 18.11
CA MET A 27 -20.38 20.05 18.90
C MET A 27 -20.59 19.63 20.35
N PRO A 28 -19.76 18.74 20.92
CA PRO A 28 -19.96 18.27 22.28
C PRO A 28 -19.72 19.41 23.26
N THR A 29 -20.55 19.49 24.32
CA THR A 29 -20.37 20.47 25.38
C THR A 29 -19.10 20.18 26.19
N ILE A 30 -18.57 21.19 26.89
CA ILE A 30 -17.38 21.05 27.74
C ILE A 30 -17.56 19.91 28.76
N ASN A 31 -18.70 19.80 29.40
CA ASN A 31 -18.97 18.73 30.34
C ASN A 31 -18.98 17.33 29.70
N GLN A 32 -19.47 17.20 28.49
CA GLN A 32 -19.39 15.93 27.73
C GLN A 32 -17.95 15.55 27.39
N LEU A 33 -17.11 16.53 27.03
CA LEU A 33 -15.69 16.32 26.73
C LEU A 33 -14.90 15.95 28.00
N VAL A 34 -15.22 16.54 29.14
CA VAL A 34 -14.59 16.18 30.43
C VAL A 34 -14.93 14.76 30.82
N ARG A 35 -16.18 14.32 30.64
CA ARG A 35 -16.62 12.96 31.02
C ARG A 35 -16.09 11.87 30.07
N LYS A 36 -16.16 12.08 28.77
CA LYS A 36 -15.82 11.04 27.76
C LYS A 36 -14.45 11.24 27.09
N GLY A 37 -13.88 12.45 27.17
CA GLY A 37 -12.68 12.80 26.44
C GLY A 37 -12.88 12.76 24.90
N ARG A 38 -11.83 13.03 24.18
CA ARG A 38 -11.78 12.84 22.70
C ARG A 38 -11.01 11.57 22.39
N SER A 39 -11.61 10.66 21.66
CA SER A 39 -10.89 9.52 21.13
C SER A 39 -10.04 9.95 19.93
N SER A 40 -8.76 9.63 19.95
CA SER A 40 -7.89 9.86 18.79
C SER A 40 -8.26 8.91 17.65
N LYS A 41 -8.29 9.42 16.41
CA LYS A 41 -8.53 8.57 15.24
C LYS A 41 -7.38 7.58 15.09
N VAL A 42 -7.68 6.30 14.93
CA VAL A 42 -6.67 5.27 14.67
C VAL A 42 -6.02 5.53 13.31
N LYS A 43 -4.71 5.80 13.32
CA LYS A 43 -3.95 6.04 12.09
C LYS A 43 -3.67 4.71 11.41
N LYS A 44 -4.25 4.50 10.24
CA LYS A 44 -3.96 3.33 9.40
C LYS A 44 -2.59 3.47 8.74
N SER A 45 -1.89 2.35 8.57
CA SER A 45 -0.60 2.33 7.86
C SER A 45 -0.74 2.75 6.40
N ASP A 46 0.18 3.60 5.93
CA ASP A 46 0.26 4.00 4.53
C ASP A 46 0.84 2.88 3.63
N SER A 47 1.46 1.86 4.24
CA SER A 47 2.15 0.76 3.54
C SER A 47 1.60 -0.61 3.94
N PRO A 48 0.33 -0.93 3.65
CA PRO A 48 -0.32 -2.16 4.13
C PRO A 48 0.35 -3.45 3.65
N ALA A 49 0.99 -3.46 2.48
CA ALA A 49 1.66 -4.65 1.95
C ALA A 49 2.90 -5.08 2.76
N LEU A 50 3.46 -4.19 3.58
CA LEU A 50 4.60 -4.50 4.46
C LEU A 50 4.17 -5.07 5.82
N ASN A 51 2.90 -4.92 6.18
CA ASN A 51 2.38 -5.32 7.49
C ASN A 51 1.84 -6.74 7.52
N ARG A 52 1.73 -7.40 6.37
CA ARG A 52 1.17 -8.75 6.28
C ARG A 52 2.15 -9.72 5.64
N ASN A 53 2.16 -10.92 6.16
CA ASN A 53 2.89 -12.04 5.58
C ASN A 53 1.96 -13.24 5.37
N TYR A 54 2.18 -13.98 4.29
CA TYR A 54 1.40 -15.17 3.98
C TYR A 54 2.20 -16.42 4.38
N ASN A 55 1.63 -17.23 5.26
CA ASN A 55 2.18 -18.53 5.62
C ASN A 55 1.61 -19.58 4.65
N SER A 56 2.44 -20.13 3.77
CA SER A 56 2.02 -21.09 2.76
C SER A 56 1.64 -22.46 3.34
N LEU A 57 2.22 -22.85 4.47
CA LEU A 57 1.92 -24.12 5.15
C LEU A 57 0.54 -24.10 5.80
N GLN A 58 0.25 -23.05 6.56
CA GLN A 58 -1.02 -22.88 7.26
C GLN A 58 -2.09 -22.21 6.40
N LYS A 59 -1.73 -21.75 5.19
CA LYS A 59 -2.61 -20.99 4.28
C LYS A 59 -3.29 -19.78 4.95
N GLN A 60 -2.59 -19.15 5.89
CA GLN A 60 -3.08 -18.03 6.69
C GLN A 60 -2.25 -16.77 6.50
N TRP A 61 -2.91 -15.62 6.63
CA TRP A 61 -2.27 -14.32 6.67
C TRP A 61 -1.94 -13.97 8.12
N ASN A 62 -0.67 -13.70 8.37
CA ASN A 62 -0.20 -13.24 9.68
C ASN A 62 0.16 -11.76 9.60
N ASP A 63 -0.22 -10.99 10.62
CA ASP A 63 0.21 -9.61 10.75
C ASP A 63 1.66 -9.58 11.25
N LEU A 64 2.56 -9.27 10.35
CA LEU A 64 3.99 -9.13 10.61
C LEU A 64 4.49 -7.85 9.96
N SER A 65 4.73 -6.84 10.79
CA SER A 65 5.29 -5.56 10.33
C SER A 65 6.77 -5.74 9.98
N SER A 66 7.12 -5.42 8.74
CA SER A 66 8.50 -5.43 8.26
C SER A 66 8.82 -4.10 7.57
N PRO A 67 10.02 -3.49 7.83
CA PRO A 67 10.37 -2.20 7.23
C PRO A 67 10.60 -2.29 5.72
N GLN A 68 11.00 -3.46 5.24
CA GLN A 68 11.31 -3.73 3.84
C GLN A 68 10.89 -5.14 3.46
N LYS A 69 10.55 -5.35 2.18
CA LYS A 69 10.28 -6.69 1.62
C LYS A 69 10.94 -6.84 0.26
N ARG A 70 11.41 -8.04 -0.01
CA ARG A 70 11.91 -8.45 -1.32
C ARG A 70 10.73 -8.72 -2.26
N GLY A 71 10.92 -8.44 -3.54
CA GLY A 71 9.96 -8.78 -4.58
C GLY A 71 10.63 -8.90 -5.94
N VAL A 72 9.85 -9.30 -6.93
CA VAL A 72 10.27 -9.43 -8.33
C VAL A 72 9.49 -8.45 -9.17
N CYS A 73 10.17 -7.71 -10.06
CA CYS A 73 9.53 -6.80 -10.98
C CYS A 73 8.71 -7.59 -12.01
N THR A 74 7.41 -7.31 -12.11
CA THR A 74 6.54 -7.88 -13.15
C THR A 74 6.47 -6.96 -14.37
N ARG A 75 6.57 -5.66 -14.17
CA ARG A 75 6.58 -4.67 -15.26
C ARG A 75 7.32 -3.42 -14.83
N VAL A 76 8.09 -2.83 -15.76
CA VAL A 76 8.71 -1.53 -15.56
C VAL A 76 8.13 -0.55 -16.57
N SER A 77 7.71 0.63 -16.12
CA SER A 77 7.01 1.62 -16.94
C SER A 77 7.20 3.04 -16.40
N THR A 78 6.61 4.00 -17.10
CA THR A 78 6.58 5.39 -16.65
C THR A 78 5.15 5.84 -16.44
N ILE A 79 4.94 6.79 -15.55
CA ILE A 79 3.64 7.40 -15.26
C ILE A 79 3.78 8.92 -15.19
N THR A 80 2.75 9.61 -15.66
CA THR A 80 2.65 11.06 -15.52
C THR A 80 2.14 11.44 -14.13
N PRO A 81 2.70 12.49 -13.51
CA PRO A 81 2.24 12.97 -12.22
C PRO A 81 0.91 13.70 -12.30
N LYS A 82 0.36 14.04 -11.13
CA LYS A 82 -0.81 14.92 -11.02
C LYS A 82 -0.45 16.34 -11.46
N LYS A 83 -1.44 17.06 -12.03
CA LYS A 83 -1.36 18.52 -12.19
C LYS A 83 -1.04 19.18 -10.83
N PRO A 84 -0.22 20.23 -10.76
CA PRO A 84 0.37 21.02 -11.85
C PRO A 84 1.69 20.46 -12.43
N ASN A 85 2.20 19.32 -11.94
CA ASN A 85 3.49 18.77 -12.35
C ASN A 85 3.38 17.99 -13.67
N SER A 86 4.47 18.02 -14.46
CA SER A 86 4.61 17.25 -15.68
C SER A 86 5.99 16.59 -15.72
N ALA A 87 6.03 15.29 -15.91
CA ALA A 87 7.25 14.50 -16.05
C ALA A 87 6.90 13.05 -16.44
N LEU A 88 7.90 12.25 -16.78
CA LEU A 88 7.79 10.80 -16.93
C LEU A 88 8.47 10.13 -15.74
N ARG A 89 7.69 9.88 -14.68
CA ARG A 89 8.17 9.25 -13.45
C ARG A 89 8.33 7.75 -13.65
N LYS A 90 9.51 7.22 -13.29
CA LYS A 90 9.83 5.79 -13.44
C LYS A 90 9.22 4.99 -12.29
N ILE A 91 8.44 4.00 -12.65
CA ILE A 91 7.79 3.08 -11.69
C ILE A 91 8.03 1.64 -12.09
N ALA A 92 7.96 0.75 -11.12
CA ALA A 92 7.91 -0.70 -11.34
C ALA A 92 6.74 -1.30 -10.60
N ARG A 93 6.06 -2.24 -11.24
CA ARG A 93 5.11 -3.12 -10.57
C ARG A 93 5.88 -4.31 -10.03
N VAL A 94 5.76 -4.58 -8.73
CA VAL A 94 6.58 -5.56 -8.02
C VAL A 94 5.67 -6.54 -7.29
N ARG A 95 5.87 -7.82 -7.53
CA ARG A 95 5.25 -8.90 -6.76
C ARG A 95 6.16 -9.24 -5.59
N LEU A 96 5.64 -9.04 -4.37
CA LEU A 96 6.35 -9.29 -3.13
C LEU A 96 6.37 -10.78 -2.77
N THR A 97 7.25 -11.14 -1.83
CA THR A 97 7.33 -12.51 -1.28
C THR A 97 6.04 -12.98 -0.60
N ASN A 98 5.19 -12.06 -0.15
CA ASN A 98 3.86 -12.38 0.39
C ASN A 98 2.76 -12.51 -0.69
N GLY A 99 3.10 -12.49 -1.98
CA GLY A 99 2.17 -12.60 -3.10
C GLY A 99 1.43 -11.31 -3.46
N ILE A 100 1.54 -10.25 -2.67
CA ILE A 100 0.90 -8.95 -2.96
C ILE A 100 1.68 -8.24 -4.06
N GLU A 101 0.96 -7.72 -5.06
CA GLU A 101 1.53 -6.89 -6.11
C GLU A 101 1.35 -5.40 -5.78
N VAL A 102 2.43 -4.64 -5.88
CA VAL A 102 2.45 -3.21 -5.54
C VAL A 102 3.16 -2.40 -6.62
N THR A 103 2.73 -1.16 -6.78
CA THR A 103 3.42 -0.18 -7.63
C THR A 103 4.43 0.59 -6.79
N SER A 104 5.71 0.54 -7.18
CA SER A 104 6.83 1.14 -6.47
C SER A 104 7.52 2.18 -7.35
N TYR A 105 7.94 3.28 -6.74
CA TYR A 105 8.71 4.34 -7.41
C TYR A 105 10.19 3.98 -7.47
N ILE A 106 10.83 4.24 -8.59
CA ILE A 106 12.28 4.08 -8.78
C ILE A 106 12.93 5.45 -8.58
N PRO A 107 13.60 5.71 -7.44
CA PRO A 107 14.22 7.00 -7.17
C PRO A 107 15.54 7.17 -7.91
N GLY A 108 15.89 8.41 -8.22
CA GLY A 108 17.15 8.79 -8.86
C GLY A 108 17.08 8.88 -10.37
N ILE A 109 18.21 9.19 -10.97
CA ILE A 109 18.37 9.34 -12.42
C ILE A 109 18.89 8.03 -13.00
N GLY A 110 18.21 7.53 -14.03
CA GLY A 110 18.54 6.26 -14.67
C GLY A 110 18.29 5.03 -13.78
N HIS A 111 18.10 3.90 -14.39
CA HIS A 111 17.99 2.60 -13.70
C HIS A 111 18.30 1.46 -14.68
N ASN A 112 18.67 0.31 -14.12
CA ASN A 112 18.97 -0.93 -14.85
C ASN A 112 17.88 -2.00 -14.69
N LEU A 113 16.72 -1.65 -14.10
CA LEU A 113 15.66 -2.60 -13.80
C LEU A 113 14.92 -3.01 -15.07
N GLN A 114 14.67 -4.31 -15.17
CA GLN A 114 13.91 -4.97 -16.22
C GLN A 114 12.85 -5.86 -15.58
N GLU A 115 12.03 -6.51 -16.40
CA GLU A 115 11.15 -7.58 -15.93
C GLU A 115 11.99 -8.70 -15.31
N HIS A 116 11.45 -9.30 -14.26
CA HIS A 116 12.09 -10.37 -13.45
C HIS A 116 13.27 -9.93 -12.57
N SER A 117 13.66 -8.65 -12.57
CA SER A 117 14.67 -8.15 -11.63
C SER A 117 14.19 -8.30 -10.18
N VAL A 118 15.06 -8.81 -9.32
CA VAL A 118 14.80 -8.94 -7.88
C VAL A 118 15.12 -7.61 -7.20
N VAL A 119 14.16 -7.06 -6.48
CA VAL A 119 14.29 -5.74 -5.85
C VAL A 119 13.88 -5.76 -4.39
N LEU A 120 14.44 -4.82 -3.63
CA LEU A 120 14.02 -4.55 -2.26
C LEU A 120 13.15 -3.29 -2.24
N ILE A 121 11.97 -3.39 -1.64
CA ILE A 121 11.08 -2.25 -1.50
C ILE A 121 10.98 -1.79 -0.05
N ARG A 122 10.75 -0.50 0.15
CA ARG A 122 10.42 0.13 1.43
C ARG A 122 9.12 0.92 1.32
N GLY A 123 8.50 1.20 2.44
CA GLY A 123 7.38 2.11 2.52
C GLY A 123 7.80 3.55 2.22
N GLY A 124 6.85 4.34 1.80
CA GLY A 124 6.98 5.76 1.51
C GLY A 124 6.09 6.16 0.34
N ARG A 125 5.12 7.02 0.62
CA ARG A 125 4.20 7.52 -0.40
C ARG A 125 4.87 8.58 -1.25
N VAL A 126 4.63 8.52 -2.57
CA VAL A 126 4.98 9.60 -3.50
C VAL A 126 3.77 10.53 -3.62
N LYS A 127 3.88 11.75 -3.10
CA LYS A 127 2.77 12.72 -3.09
C LYS A 127 2.28 13.08 -4.50
N ASP A 128 3.19 13.05 -5.46
CA ASP A 128 3.02 13.42 -6.84
C ASP A 128 2.31 12.35 -7.69
N LEU A 129 2.43 11.08 -7.28
CA LEU A 129 1.90 9.94 -8.02
C LEU A 129 0.73 9.28 -7.28
N PRO A 130 -0.47 9.23 -7.88
CA PRO A 130 -1.60 8.55 -7.25
C PRO A 130 -1.36 7.05 -7.16
N GLY A 131 -1.65 6.47 -5.98
CA GLY A 131 -1.55 5.03 -5.75
C GLY A 131 -0.14 4.49 -5.49
N VAL A 132 0.93 5.28 -5.65
CA VAL A 132 2.30 4.85 -5.38
C VAL A 132 2.67 5.12 -3.92
N ARG A 133 2.79 4.04 -3.14
CA ARG A 133 3.06 4.08 -1.68
C ARG A 133 4.38 3.46 -1.29
N TYR A 134 5.18 3.01 -2.26
CA TYR A 134 6.42 2.26 -2.03
C TYR A 134 7.54 2.82 -2.90
N HIS A 135 8.77 2.65 -2.41
CA HIS A 135 9.99 3.00 -3.13
C HIS A 135 10.88 1.78 -3.25
N ILE A 136 11.57 1.66 -4.37
CA ILE A 136 12.66 0.70 -4.55
C ILE A 136 13.92 1.23 -3.88
N VAL A 137 14.62 0.38 -3.16
CA VAL A 137 15.90 0.70 -2.51
C VAL A 137 17.02 0.55 -3.54
N ARG A 138 17.71 1.66 -3.84
CA ARG A 138 18.83 1.67 -4.79
C ARG A 138 20.08 1.06 -4.17
N GLY A 139 20.87 0.37 -4.99
CA GLY A 139 22.11 -0.26 -4.55
C GLY A 139 21.92 -1.57 -3.76
N ALA A 140 20.73 -2.16 -3.80
CA ALA A 140 20.40 -3.42 -3.16
C ALA A 140 19.89 -4.43 -4.20
N LEU A 141 20.28 -5.71 -4.06
CA LEU A 141 19.93 -6.78 -4.99
C LEU A 141 20.28 -6.40 -6.44
N ASP A 142 19.35 -6.56 -7.38
CA ASP A 142 19.59 -6.26 -8.81
C ASP A 142 19.52 -4.77 -9.16
N THR A 143 19.19 -3.92 -8.18
CA THR A 143 19.08 -2.48 -8.41
C THR A 143 20.43 -1.79 -8.28
N ALA A 144 20.98 -1.28 -9.36
CA ALA A 144 22.21 -0.49 -9.34
C ALA A 144 22.02 0.81 -8.54
N GLY A 145 23.09 1.30 -7.91
CA GLY A 145 23.14 2.64 -7.34
C GLY A 145 23.08 3.71 -8.43
N VAL A 146 22.83 4.97 -8.05
CA VAL A 146 22.90 6.09 -8.98
C VAL A 146 24.36 6.46 -9.22
N GLU A 147 24.78 6.48 -10.48
CA GLU A 147 26.14 6.84 -10.88
C GLU A 147 26.44 8.32 -10.62
N ASN A 148 27.71 8.60 -10.33
CA ASN A 148 28.23 9.96 -10.11
C ASN A 148 27.52 10.79 -9.03
N ARG A 149 26.75 10.14 -8.15
CA ARG A 149 26.05 10.79 -7.06
C ARG A 149 26.99 11.10 -5.89
N LYS A 150 27.20 12.39 -5.62
CA LYS A 150 28.10 12.86 -4.53
C LYS A 150 27.33 13.17 -3.24
N GLN A 151 26.13 13.74 -3.33
CA GLN A 151 25.30 14.12 -2.18
C GLN A 151 24.25 13.06 -1.86
N ALA A 152 23.95 12.86 -0.57
CA ALA A 152 22.97 11.90 -0.08
C ALA A 152 23.14 10.49 -0.67
N ARG A 153 24.38 10.03 -0.78
CA ARG A 153 24.76 8.77 -1.44
C ARG A 153 24.03 7.55 -0.88
N SER A 154 23.85 7.48 0.42
CA SER A 154 23.14 6.37 1.08
C SER A 154 21.68 6.21 0.62
N LYS A 155 21.01 7.31 0.31
CA LYS A 155 19.63 7.28 -0.18
C LYS A 155 19.52 6.74 -1.61
N TYR A 156 20.61 6.79 -2.38
CA TYR A 156 20.65 6.40 -3.79
C TYR A 156 21.61 5.24 -4.09
N GLY A 157 22.09 4.57 -3.05
CA GLY A 157 22.95 3.39 -3.21
C GLY A 157 24.32 3.67 -3.83
N ALA A 158 24.81 4.92 -3.80
CA ALA A 158 26.09 5.29 -4.37
C ALA A 158 27.23 5.04 -3.39
N LYS A 159 28.28 4.33 -3.82
CA LYS A 159 29.49 4.07 -3.03
C LYS A 159 30.33 5.34 -2.88
N ARG A 160 31.16 5.41 -1.85
CA ARG A 160 32.18 6.48 -1.70
C ARG A 160 33.19 6.35 -2.82
N PRO A 161 33.56 7.46 -3.52
CA PRO A 161 34.67 7.44 -4.45
C PRO A 161 35.93 6.96 -3.74
N LYS A 162 36.69 6.08 -4.38
CA LYS A 162 38.04 5.75 -3.91
C LYS A 162 38.91 7.00 -4.18
N ALA A 163 39.66 7.39 -3.18
CA ALA A 163 40.69 8.40 -3.33
C ALA A 163 41.83 7.86 -4.19
#